data_e8407fcca811a048bf65b3d6dd990c1f
#
_entry.id   e8407fcca811a048bf65b3d6dd990c1f
#
_cell.length_a   1.000
_cell.length_b   1.000
_cell.length_c   1.000
_cell.angle_alpha   90.00
_cell.angle_beta   90.00
_cell.angle_gamma   90.00
#
_symmetry.space_group_name_H-M   'P 1'
#
loop_
_entity.id
_entity.type
_entity.pdbx_description
1 polymer ?
#
loop_
_entity_poly.entity_id
_entity_poly.type
_entity_poly.pdbx_seq_one_letter_code
_entity_poly.pdbx_strand_id
1 'polypeptide(L)'
;MKEELGDFIEAAGLESYDPNQIKSIYTKYPTRLIKRLWQTLIPIALFLIGVGWEKLIGVLKSEKRSRERAKEFTNLLVELGPAFIKAGQALSTRPDVVPRLVLEELSQLQDQLPGFDSDLALACIKEDLGQSHDEIFDSFEINPISAASLGQVHKGILKTGEKVAVKIQRPGLREQITLDLYIVRNLSLIHI
;
A
#
# COMPACT_ATOMS: atom_id res chain seq x y z
N MET A 1 13.10 -18.27 0.96
CA MET A 1 13.32 -17.32 -0.18
C MET A 1 12.45 -16.04 -0.14
N LYS A 2 11.21 -16.04 0.42
CA LYS A 2 10.48 -14.81 0.78
C LYS A 2 10.96 -14.25 2.12
N GLU A 3 11.27 -15.12 3.07
CA GLU A 3 11.83 -14.81 4.38
C GLU A 3 13.20 -14.11 4.28
N GLU A 4 14.10 -14.61 3.43
CA GLU A 4 15.48 -14.11 3.34
C GLU A 4 15.63 -12.62 2.98
N LEU A 5 14.70 -11.99 2.26
CA LEU A 5 14.82 -10.57 1.92
C LEU A 5 14.15 -9.68 2.97
N GLY A 6 13.08 -10.14 3.60
CA GLY A 6 12.48 -9.51 4.78
C GLY A 6 13.53 -9.45 5.89
N ASP A 7 14.09 -10.59 6.21
CA ASP A 7 15.17 -10.76 7.19
C ASP A 7 16.43 -9.95 6.82
N PHE A 8 16.75 -9.84 5.52
CA PHE A 8 17.90 -9.06 5.06
C PHE A 8 17.67 -7.54 5.16
N ILE A 9 16.46 -7.05 4.90
CA ILE A 9 16.07 -5.64 5.07
C ILE A 9 16.04 -5.29 6.57
N GLU A 10 15.60 -6.23 7.40
CA GLU A 10 15.56 -6.10 8.85
C GLU A 10 16.96 -6.21 9.47
N ALA A 11 17.76 -7.17 9.03
CA ALA A 11 19.17 -7.34 9.42
C ALA A 11 20.08 -6.21 8.91
N ALA A 12 19.73 -5.55 7.79
CA ALA A 12 20.43 -4.37 7.31
C ALA A 12 20.24 -3.12 8.19
N GLY A 13 19.41 -3.21 9.25
CA GLY A 13 19.22 -2.14 10.22
C GLY A 13 18.73 -0.83 9.58
N LEU A 14 17.87 -0.92 8.53
CA LEU A 14 17.31 0.25 7.87
C LEU A 14 16.35 0.99 8.81
N GLU A 15 16.88 1.66 9.83
CA GLU A 15 16.11 2.56 10.69
C GLU A 15 15.63 3.80 9.92
N SER A 16 16.33 4.13 8.82
CA SER A 16 16.01 5.26 7.94
C SER A 16 16.17 4.89 6.47
N TYR A 17 15.49 5.63 5.58
CA TYR A 17 15.63 5.48 4.14
C TYR A 17 17.02 5.89 3.65
N ASP A 18 17.90 4.93 3.36
CA ASP A 18 19.21 5.15 2.73
C ASP A 18 19.19 4.64 1.28
N PRO A 19 19.22 5.56 0.29
CA PRO A 19 19.20 5.19 -1.13
C PRO A 19 20.36 4.30 -1.57
N ASN A 20 21.55 4.43 -0.97
CA ASN A 20 22.74 3.67 -1.36
C ASN A 20 22.64 2.23 -0.85
N GLN A 21 22.20 2.06 0.38
CA GLN A 21 21.94 0.73 0.95
C GLN A 21 20.85 0.01 0.15
N ILE A 22 19.72 0.68 -0.13
CA ILE A 22 18.61 0.14 -0.91
C ILE A 22 19.07 -0.25 -2.32
N LYS A 23 19.89 0.59 -2.98
CA LYS A 23 20.48 0.26 -4.27
C LYS A 23 21.32 -1.02 -4.20
N SER A 24 22.16 -1.17 -3.18
CA SER A 24 23.00 -2.36 -3.00
C SER A 24 22.16 -3.65 -2.83
N ILE A 25 21.02 -3.56 -2.13
CA ILE A 25 20.09 -4.66 -1.91
C ILE A 25 19.47 -5.08 -3.25
N TYR A 26 18.81 -4.14 -3.96
CA TYR A 26 18.09 -4.49 -5.19
C TYR A 26 18.98 -4.80 -6.38
N THR A 27 20.25 -4.40 -6.38
CA THR A 27 21.24 -4.85 -7.35
C THR A 27 21.51 -6.37 -7.23
N LYS A 28 21.38 -6.93 -6.03
CA LYS A 28 21.51 -8.39 -5.80
C LYS A 28 20.27 -9.18 -6.20
N TYR A 29 19.10 -8.54 -6.27
CA TYR A 29 17.82 -9.19 -6.57
C TYR A 29 17.10 -8.56 -7.79
N PRO A 30 17.73 -8.53 -8.98
CA PRO A 30 17.21 -7.82 -10.15
C PRO A 30 15.88 -8.38 -10.64
N THR A 31 15.61 -9.66 -10.46
CA THR A 31 14.36 -10.31 -10.86
C THR A 31 13.14 -9.75 -10.11
N ARG A 32 13.29 -9.43 -8.82
CA ARG A 32 12.22 -8.81 -8.02
C ARG A 32 11.94 -7.39 -8.48
N LEU A 33 13.02 -6.62 -8.74
CA LEU A 33 12.91 -5.27 -9.27
C LEU A 33 12.19 -5.25 -10.62
N ILE A 34 12.60 -6.10 -11.55
CA ILE A 34 11.98 -6.22 -12.88
C ILE A 34 10.52 -6.64 -12.77
N LYS A 35 10.22 -7.65 -11.96
CA LYS A 35 8.84 -8.09 -11.73
C LYS A 35 7.97 -6.95 -11.20
N ARG A 36 8.43 -6.22 -10.17
CA ARG A 36 7.68 -5.11 -9.59
C ARG A 36 7.53 -3.95 -10.57
N LEU A 37 8.57 -3.66 -11.34
CA LEU A 37 8.53 -2.63 -12.38
C LEU A 37 7.42 -2.94 -13.41
N TRP A 38 7.32 -4.16 -13.89
CA TRP A 38 6.26 -4.56 -14.81
C TRP A 38 4.87 -4.52 -14.15
N GLN A 39 4.76 -5.00 -12.92
CA GLN A 39 3.51 -4.94 -12.13
C GLN A 39 3.02 -3.51 -11.91
N THR A 40 3.91 -2.54 -11.89
CA THR A 40 3.59 -1.13 -11.72
C THR A 40 3.35 -0.42 -13.05
N LEU A 41 4.28 -0.57 -14.01
CA LEU A 41 4.24 0.19 -15.26
C LEU A 41 3.14 -0.26 -16.22
N ILE A 42 2.88 -1.59 -16.32
CA ILE A 42 1.87 -2.09 -17.27
C ILE A 42 0.46 -1.56 -16.91
N PRO A 43 -0.05 -1.71 -15.67
CA PRO A 43 -1.38 -1.22 -15.33
C PRO A 43 -1.49 0.30 -15.50
N ILE A 44 -0.46 1.05 -15.13
CA ILE A 44 -0.42 2.50 -15.32
C ILE A 44 -0.46 2.85 -16.81
N ALA A 45 0.34 2.21 -17.64
CA ALA A 45 0.38 2.46 -19.08
C ALA A 45 -0.97 2.15 -19.74
N LEU A 46 -1.58 1.01 -19.42
CA LEU A 46 -2.90 0.62 -19.94
C LEU A 46 -3.98 1.63 -19.52
N PHE A 47 -3.96 2.08 -18.27
CA PHE A 47 -4.86 3.11 -17.79
C PHE A 47 -4.70 4.41 -18.57
N LEU A 48 -3.46 4.90 -18.73
CA LEU A 48 -3.16 6.15 -19.44
C LEU A 48 -3.53 6.07 -20.94
N ILE A 49 -3.25 4.93 -21.60
CA ILE A 49 -3.65 4.68 -22.98
C ILE A 49 -5.18 4.74 -23.10
N GLY A 50 -5.90 4.09 -22.17
CA GLY A 50 -7.36 4.12 -22.13
C GLY A 50 -7.92 5.52 -21.95
N VAL A 51 -7.38 6.30 -21.02
CA VAL A 51 -7.75 7.72 -20.82
C VAL A 51 -7.46 8.55 -22.06
N GLY A 52 -6.27 8.39 -22.66
CA GLY A 52 -5.89 9.10 -23.88
C GLY A 52 -6.82 8.80 -25.05
N TRP A 53 -7.16 7.53 -25.25
CA TRP A 53 -8.09 7.10 -26.28
C TRP A 53 -9.50 7.70 -26.08
N GLU A 54 -10.04 7.60 -24.87
CA GLU A 54 -11.36 8.15 -24.55
C GLU A 54 -11.41 9.68 -24.66
N LYS A 55 -10.31 10.34 -24.33
CA LYS A 55 -10.18 11.79 -24.55
C LYS A 55 -10.22 12.13 -26.05
N LEU A 56 -9.51 11.34 -26.87
CA LEU A 56 -9.45 11.53 -28.32
C LEU A 56 -10.83 11.39 -28.99
N ILE A 57 -11.60 10.36 -28.61
CA ILE A 57 -12.94 10.12 -29.15
C ILE A 57 -14.05 10.93 -28.45
N GLY A 58 -13.69 11.75 -27.45
CA GLY A 58 -14.58 12.69 -26.78
C GLY A 58 -15.53 12.07 -25.74
N VAL A 59 -15.39 10.79 -25.41
CA VAL A 59 -16.26 10.09 -24.44
C VAL A 59 -16.08 10.63 -23.01
N LEU A 60 -14.90 11.13 -22.66
CA LEU A 60 -14.62 11.76 -21.36
C LEU A 60 -15.36 13.10 -21.14
N LYS A 61 -16.06 13.63 -22.13
CA LYS A 61 -16.95 14.78 -21.95
C LYS A 61 -18.19 14.43 -21.12
N SER A 62 -18.54 13.13 -21.05
CA SER A 62 -19.61 12.64 -20.18
C SER A 62 -19.13 12.59 -18.72
N GLU A 63 -19.86 13.26 -17.83
CA GLU A 63 -19.56 13.24 -16.39
C GLU A 63 -19.59 11.81 -15.83
N LYS A 64 -20.55 10.99 -16.27
CA LYS A 64 -20.64 9.57 -15.87
C LYS A 64 -19.34 8.84 -16.18
N ARG A 65 -18.82 8.96 -17.42
CA ARG A 65 -17.60 8.25 -17.81
C ARG A 65 -16.37 8.82 -17.10
N SER A 66 -16.31 10.13 -16.88
CA SER A 66 -15.25 10.76 -16.10
C SER A 66 -15.22 10.25 -14.65
N ARG A 67 -16.37 10.04 -14.03
CA ARG A 67 -16.48 9.45 -12.69
C ARG A 67 -16.05 7.98 -12.66
N GLU A 68 -16.46 7.19 -13.66
CA GLU A 68 -16.00 5.80 -13.80
C GLU A 68 -14.48 5.73 -13.92
N ARG A 69 -13.86 6.62 -14.71
CA ARG A 69 -12.40 6.71 -14.81
C ARG A 69 -11.72 7.14 -13.52
N ALA A 70 -12.32 8.05 -12.78
CA ALA A 70 -11.81 8.45 -11.46
C ALA A 70 -11.81 7.24 -10.50
N LYS A 71 -12.89 6.44 -10.51
CA LYS A 71 -12.98 5.21 -9.72
C LYS A 71 -11.96 4.15 -10.17
N GLU A 72 -11.79 3.95 -11.47
CA GLU A 72 -10.76 3.04 -12.02
C GLU A 72 -9.36 3.47 -11.57
N PHE A 73 -9.08 4.79 -11.56
CA PHE A 73 -7.81 5.33 -11.07
C PHE A 73 -7.60 5.03 -9.58
N THR A 74 -8.63 5.25 -8.76
CA THR A 74 -8.57 4.95 -7.32
C THR A 74 -8.32 3.46 -7.08
N ASN A 75 -9.03 2.58 -7.80
CA ASN A 75 -8.83 1.13 -7.72
C ASN A 75 -7.41 0.73 -8.15
N LEU A 76 -6.88 1.33 -9.21
CA LEU A 76 -5.51 1.11 -9.65
C LEU A 76 -4.50 1.43 -8.54
N LEU A 77 -4.68 2.55 -7.82
CA LEU A 77 -3.79 2.90 -6.70
C LEU A 77 -3.88 1.86 -5.56
N VAL A 78 -5.08 1.32 -5.31
CA VAL A 78 -5.27 0.24 -4.31
C VAL A 78 -4.55 -1.03 -4.73
N GLU A 79 -4.68 -1.44 -6.00
CA GLU A 79 -4.00 -2.62 -6.56
C GLU A 79 -2.47 -2.49 -6.55
N LEU A 80 -1.96 -1.29 -6.83
CA LEU A 80 -0.52 -1.00 -6.78
C LEU A 80 0.04 -1.05 -5.37
N GLY A 81 -0.78 -0.82 -4.35
CA GLY A 81 -0.46 -1.06 -2.95
C GLY A 81 -0.12 0.18 -2.13
N PRO A 82 0.43 -0.02 -0.91
CA PRO A 82 0.50 1.00 0.15
C PRO A 82 1.17 2.32 -0.23
N ALA A 83 2.27 2.31 -0.99
CA ALA A 83 2.95 3.53 -1.42
C ALA A 83 2.06 4.37 -2.35
N PHE A 84 1.37 3.73 -3.29
CA PHE A 84 0.46 4.38 -4.23
C PHE A 84 -0.83 4.85 -3.56
N ILE A 85 -1.36 4.08 -2.60
CA ILE A 85 -2.49 4.52 -1.77
C ILE A 85 -2.12 5.80 -1.02
N LYS A 86 -0.92 5.86 -0.41
CA LYS A 86 -0.43 7.07 0.27
C LYS A 86 -0.28 8.26 -0.68
N ALA A 87 0.21 8.04 -1.90
CA ALA A 87 0.24 9.07 -2.93
C ALA A 87 -1.17 9.55 -3.29
N GLY A 88 -2.14 8.63 -3.46
CA GLY A 88 -3.55 8.96 -3.70
C GLY A 88 -4.17 9.76 -2.56
N GLN A 89 -3.91 9.38 -1.30
CA GLN A 89 -4.34 10.13 -0.13
C GLN A 89 -3.76 11.56 -0.11
N ALA A 90 -2.48 11.73 -0.45
CA ALA A 90 -1.87 13.05 -0.57
C ALA A 90 -2.49 13.88 -1.72
N LEU A 91 -2.76 13.25 -2.86
CA LEU A 91 -3.42 13.89 -4.00
C LEU A 91 -4.86 14.29 -3.69
N SER A 92 -5.59 13.55 -2.86
CA SER A 92 -6.98 13.86 -2.48
C SER A 92 -7.14 15.20 -1.75
N THR A 93 -6.04 15.75 -1.21
CA THR A 93 -6.01 17.05 -0.53
C THR A 93 -5.52 18.20 -1.44
N ARG A 94 -5.32 17.96 -2.74
CA ARG A 94 -4.73 18.90 -3.69
C ARG A 94 -5.71 19.28 -4.82
N PRO A 95 -6.70 20.16 -4.54
CA PRO A 95 -7.67 20.62 -5.55
C PRO A 95 -7.04 21.50 -6.63
N ASP A 96 -5.83 21.99 -6.42
CA ASP A 96 -5.02 22.75 -7.38
C ASP A 96 -4.44 21.89 -8.52
N VAL A 97 -4.27 20.58 -8.28
CA VAL A 97 -3.62 19.66 -9.22
C VAL A 97 -4.62 18.64 -9.80
N VAL A 98 -5.62 18.25 -9.02
CA VAL A 98 -6.49 17.10 -9.31
C VAL A 98 -7.92 17.57 -9.61
N PRO A 99 -8.54 17.09 -10.71
CA PRO A 99 -9.94 17.40 -11.02
C PRO A 99 -10.90 16.96 -9.91
N ARG A 100 -12.00 17.71 -9.70
CA ARG A 100 -12.95 17.50 -8.63
C ARG A 100 -13.47 16.06 -8.54
N LEU A 101 -13.88 15.45 -9.66
CA LEU A 101 -14.39 14.08 -9.67
C LEU A 101 -13.36 13.05 -9.18
N VAL A 102 -12.08 13.28 -9.51
CA VAL A 102 -11.00 12.42 -9.05
C VAL A 102 -10.74 12.64 -7.55
N LEU A 103 -10.84 13.88 -7.03
CA LEU A 103 -10.72 14.17 -5.61
C LEU A 103 -11.80 13.46 -4.79
N GLU A 104 -13.04 13.49 -5.27
CA GLU A 104 -14.19 12.82 -4.63
C GLU A 104 -13.94 11.30 -4.48
N GLU A 105 -13.41 10.66 -5.51
CA GLU A 105 -13.09 9.22 -5.47
C GLU A 105 -11.84 8.92 -4.63
N LEU A 106 -10.78 9.73 -4.75
CA LEU A 106 -9.56 9.56 -3.97
C LEU A 106 -9.77 9.76 -2.46
N SER A 107 -10.75 10.59 -2.06
CA SER A 107 -11.06 10.79 -0.64
C SER A 107 -11.49 9.50 0.06
N GLN A 108 -12.09 8.56 -0.68
CA GLN A 108 -12.47 7.26 -0.15
C GLN A 108 -11.27 6.42 0.32
N LEU A 109 -10.07 6.69 -0.19
CA LEU A 109 -8.84 6.03 0.26
C LEU A 109 -8.47 6.37 1.72
N GLN A 110 -9.07 7.39 2.31
CA GLN A 110 -8.80 7.76 3.70
C GLN A 110 -9.49 6.83 4.69
N ASP A 111 -10.73 6.39 4.37
CA ASP A 111 -11.61 5.74 5.33
C ASP A 111 -12.10 4.34 4.92
N GLN A 112 -11.91 3.94 3.65
CA GLN A 112 -12.55 2.74 3.08
C GLN A 112 -11.55 1.76 2.44
N LEU A 113 -10.43 1.51 3.11
CA LEU A 113 -9.51 0.50 2.62
C LEU A 113 -9.86 -0.88 3.17
N PRO A 114 -9.76 -1.94 2.32
CA PRO A 114 -9.97 -3.31 2.80
C PRO A 114 -8.87 -3.72 3.76
N GLY A 115 -9.26 -4.42 4.82
CA GLY A 115 -8.33 -5.12 5.69
C GLY A 115 -7.55 -6.19 4.91
N PHE A 116 -6.44 -6.63 5.46
CA PHE A 116 -5.78 -7.83 5.00
C PHE A 116 -6.29 -9.05 5.77
N ASP A 117 -5.95 -10.23 5.30
CA ASP A 117 -6.42 -11.51 5.82
C ASP A 117 -6.21 -11.63 7.33
N SER A 118 -7.22 -12.11 8.05
CA SER A 118 -7.21 -12.21 9.51
C SER A 118 -6.23 -13.27 10.01
N ASP A 119 -6.02 -14.35 9.27
CA ASP A 119 -5.06 -15.40 9.66
C ASP A 119 -3.62 -14.83 9.57
N LEU A 120 -3.35 -13.99 8.57
CA LEU A 120 -2.08 -13.27 8.50
C LEU A 120 -1.93 -12.28 9.66
N ALA A 121 -3.00 -11.63 10.10
CA ALA A 121 -2.94 -10.74 11.25
C ALA A 121 -2.60 -11.49 12.55
N LEU A 122 -3.21 -12.65 12.76
CA LEU A 122 -2.92 -13.52 13.91
C LEU A 122 -1.49 -14.07 13.85
N ALA A 123 -1.00 -14.41 12.65
CA ALA A 123 0.38 -14.83 12.47
C ALA A 123 1.37 -13.70 12.84
N CYS A 124 1.10 -12.45 12.47
CA CYS A 124 1.91 -11.29 12.87
C CYS A 124 1.94 -11.11 14.39
N ILE A 125 0.81 -11.25 15.08
CA ILE A 125 0.78 -11.19 16.56
C ILE A 125 1.72 -12.23 17.15
N LYS A 126 1.65 -13.46 16.66
CA LYS A 126 2.48 -14.56 17.16
C LYS A 126 3.96 -14.35 16.88
N GLU A 127 4.29 -13.83 15.69
CA GLU A 127 5.67 -13.53 15.29
C GLU A 127 6.28 -12.39 16.12
N ASP A 128 5.55 -11.27 16.22
CA ASP A 128 6.04 -10.06 16.89
C ASP A 128 6.08 -10.18 18.43
N LEU A 129 5.11 -10.89 19.03
CA LEU A 129 4.97 -10.98 20.48
C LEU A 129 5.45 -12.33 21.06
N GLY A 130 5.79 -13.29 20.20
CA GLY A 130 6.25 -14.63 20.60
C GLY A 130 5.17 -15.52 21.26
N GLN A 131 3.92 -15.05 21.30
CA GLN A 131 2.77 -15.72 21.92
C GLN A 131 1.56 -15.64 20.99
N SER A 132 0.66 -16.62 21.07
CA SER A 132 -0.59 -16.56 20.32
C SER A 132 -1.56 -15.53 20.92
N HIS A 133 -2.51 -15.05 20.11
CA HIS A 133 -3.52 -14.11 20.58
C HIS A 133 -4.33 -14.66 21.78
N ASP A 134 -4.62 -15.97 21.82
CA ASP A 134 -5.33 -16.62 22.92
C ASP A 134 -4.54 -16.64 24.24
N GLU A 135 -3.21 -16.59 24.13
CA GLU A 135 -2.32 -16.53 25.30
C GLU A 135 -2.23 -15.12 25.89
N ILE A 136 -2.37 -14.09 25.04
CA ILE A 136 -2.21 -12.67 25.40
C ILE A 136 -3.56 -12.07 25.83
N PHE A 137 -4.61 -12.34 25.04
CA PHE A 137 -5.92 -11.71 25.22
C PHE A 137 -6.91 -12.69 25.86
N ASP A 138 -7.78 -12.17 26.72
CA ASP A 138 -8.98 -12.86 27.21
C ASP A 138 -10.05 -12.90 26.10
N SER A 139 -10.15 -11.81 25.31
CA SER A 139 -11.00 -11.71 24.13
C SER A 139 -10.29 -10.91 23.05
N PHE A 140 -10.37 -11.37 21.80
CA PHE A 140 -9.81 -10.68 20.64
C PHE A 140 -10.80 -10.71 19.46
N GLU A 141 -11.15 -9.53 18.94
CA GLU A 141 -12.03 -9.42 17.77
C GLU A 141 -11.21 -9.72 16.51
N ILE A 142 -11.45 -10.88 15.88
CA ILE A 142 -10.72 -11.33 14.68
C ILE A 142 -10.96 -10.38 13.49
N ASN A 143 -12.16 -9.83 13.37
CA ASN A 143 -12.47 -8.84 12.34
C ASN A 143 -11.94 -7.46 12.76
N PRO A 144 -11.17 -6.77 11.91
CA PRO A 144 -10.67 -5.45 12.25
C PRO A 144 -11.80 -4.42 12.35
N ILE A 145 -11.71 -3.52 13.31
CA ILE A 145 -12.63 -2.38 13.45
C ILE A 145 -12.31 -1.24 12.48
N SER A 146 -11.08 -1.20 12.01
CA SER A 146 -10.61 -0.23 11.02
C SER A 146 -9.43 -0.80 10.26
N ALA A 147 -9.34 -0.48 8.97
CA ALA A 147 -8.21 -0.83 8.12
C ALA A 147 -7.69 0.39 7.38
N ALA A 148 -6.38 0.44 7.22
CA ALA A 148 -5.66 1.51 6.52
C ALA A 148 -4.60 0.93 5.58
N SER A 149 -3.96 1.80 4.80
CA SER A 149 -2.92 1.39 3.84
C SER A 149 -1.74 0.65 4.50
N LEU A 150 -1.41 0.99 5.75
CA LEU A 150 -0.24 0.45 6.45
C LEU A 150 -0.57 -0.67 7.43
N GLY A 151 -1.83 -0.91 7.75
CA GLY A 151 -2.23 -1.91 8.74
C GLY A 151 -3.69 -1.87 9.07
N GLN A 152 -4.09 -2.64 10.07
CA GLN A 152 -5.46 -2.69 10.56
C GLN A 152 -5.49 -2.68 12.07
N VAL A 153 -6.63 -2.32 12.66
CA VAL A 153 -6.83 -2.18 14.10
C VAL A 153 -7.91 -3.15 14.55
N HIS A 154 -7.62 -3.91 15.59
CA HIS A 154 -8.53 -4.84 16.24
C HIS A 154 -8.80 -4.40 17.68
N LYS A 155 -9.93 -4.82 18.23
CA LYS A 155 -10.19 -4.71 19.67
C LYS A 155 -9.73 -5.98 20.38
N GLY A 156 -9.14 -5.78 21.55
CA GLY A 156 -8.79 -6.88 22.45
C GLY A 156 -9.04 -6.50 23.90
N ILE A 157 -9.20 -7.52 24.73
CA ILE A 157 -9.20 -7.41 26.18
C ILE A 157 -8.02 -8.26 26.65
N LEU A 158 -7.06 -7.63 27.32
CA LEU A 158 -5.92 -8.34 27.90
C LEU A 158 -6.39 -9.26 29.03
N LYS A 159 -5.60 -10.27 29.38
CA LYS A 159 -5.87 -11.14 30.53
C LYS A 159 -5.88 -10.39 31.87
N THR A 160 -5.36 -9.17 31.90
CA THR A 160 -5.48 -8.23 33.02
C THR A 160 -6.85 -7.57 33.13
N GLY A 161 -7.72 -7.72 32.09
CA GLY A 161 -9.03 -7.08 31.99
C GLY A 161 -9.03 -5.72 31.28
N GLU A 162 -7.87 -5.22 30.85
CA GLU A 162 -7.74 -3.95 30.15
C GLU A 162 -8.23 -4.06 28.70
N LYS A 163 -9.04 -3.09 28.25
CA LYS A 163 -9.46 -2.97 26.86
C LYS A 163 -8.39 -2.23 26.05
N VAL A 164 -7.95 -2.84 24.97
CA VAL A 164 -6.88 -2.32 24.12
C VAL A 164 -7.29 -2.26 22.64
N ALA A 165 -6.71 -1.31 21.92
CA ALA A 165 -6.73 -1.29 20.47
C ALA A 165 -5.40 -1.84 19.96
N VAL A 166 -5.45 -2.95 19.25
CA VAL A 166 -4.28 -3.66 18.71
C VAL A 166 -4.10 -3.26 17.26
N LYS A 167 -3.04 -2.50 16.98
CA LYS A 167 -2.70 -2.12 15.61
C LYS A 167 -1.69 -3.13 15.05
N ILE A 168 -2.10 -3.82 13.99
CA ILE A 168 -1.26 -4.80 13.30
C ILE A 168 -0.81 -4.22 11.98
N GLN A 169 0.49 -4.18 11.74
CA GLN A 169 1.08 -3.70 10.50
C GLN A 169 0.88 -4.73 9.38
N ARG A 170 0.64 -4.26 8.16
CA ARG A 170 0.50 -5.15 6.99
C ARG A 170 1.80 -5.91 6.74
N PRO A 171 1.77 -7.25 6.60
CA PRO A 171 2.96 -8.06 6.35
C PRO A 171 3.69 -7.64 5.06
N GLY A 172 5.02 -7.66 5.08
CA GLY A 172 5.87 -7.32 3.94
C GLY A 172 5.82 -5.84 3.52
N LEU A 173 5.22 -4.97 4.35
CA LEU A 173 5.03 -3.55 4.06
C LEU A 173 6.36 -2.84 3.81
N ARG A 174 7.36 -3.08 4.65
CA ARG A 174 8.69 -2.44 4.56
C ARG A 174 9.37 -2.77 3.24
N GLU A 175 9.38 -4.05 2.85
CA GLU A 175 9.94 -4.50 1.57
C GLU A 175 9.24 -3.83 0.39
N GLN A 176 7.91 -3.84 0.39
CA GLN A 176 7.13 -3.26 -0.70
C GLN A 176 7.35 -1.75 -0.83
N ILE A 177 7.30 -1.01 0.27
CA ILE A 177 7.50 0.45 0.25
C ILE A 177 8.91 0.81 -0.18
N THR A 178 9.95 0.13 0.32
CA THR A 178 11.34 0.42 -0.06
C THR A 178 11.59 0.15 -1.55
N LEU A 179 10.99 -0.92 -2.09
CA LEU A 179 11.09 -1.25 -3.51
C LEU A 179 10.36 -0.21 -4.37
N ASP A 180 9.14 0.18 -3.99
CA ASP A 180 8.35 1.18 -4.71
C ASP A 180 9.05 2.56 -4.70
N LEU A 181 9.58 3.00 -3.54
CA LEU A 181 10.34 4.23 -3.43
C LEU A 181 11.63 4.19 -4.27
N TYR A 182 12.31 3.04 -4.31
CA TYR A 182 13.48 2.87 -5.16
C TYR A 182 13.12 3.01 -6.64
N ILE A 183 12.04 2.38 -7.10
CA ILE A 183 11.55 2.48 -8.48
C ILE A 183 11.18 3.93 -8.81
N VAL A 184 10.35 4.58 -7.99
CA VAL A 184 9.89 5.96 -8.22
C VAL A 184 11.06 6.92 -8.27
N ARG A 185 12.02 6.80 -7.35
CA ARG A 185 13.22 7.64 -7.33
C ARG A 185 14.05 7.48 -8.60
N ASN A 186 14.31 6.24 -9.03
CA ASN A 186 15.12 6.02 -10.23
C ASN A 186 14.40 6.49 -11.51
N LEU A 187 13.08 6.34 -11.59
CA LEU A 187 12.29 6.89 -12.68
C LEU A 187 12.32 8.43 -12.70
N SER A 188 12.27 9.08 -11.53
CA SER A 188 12.33 10.54 -11.45
C SER A 188 13.71 11.10 -11.80
N LEU A 189 14.79 10.39 -11.46
CA LEU A 189 16.17 10.82 -11.80
C LEU A 189 16.51 10.68 -13.29
N ILE A 190 15.75 9.89 -14.05
CA ILE A 190 15.90 9.78 -15.50
C ILE A 190 15.37 11.04 -16.21
N HIS A 191 14.55 11.84 -15.54
CA HIS A 191 13.92 13.05 -16.10
C HIS A 191 14.58 14.37 -15.64
N ILE A 192 15.66 14.30 -14.87
CA ILE A 192 16.52 15.43 -14.51
C ILE A 192 17.83 15.33 -15.29
#